data_e047ba44c7f77e9c4d7a4c29d7c08f6d
#
_entry.id   e047ba44c7f77e9c4d7a4c29d7c08f6d
#
_cell.length_a   1.000
_cell.length_b   1.000
_cell.length_c   1.000
_cell.angle_alpha   90.00
_cell.angle_beta   90.00
_cell.angle_gamma   90.00
#
_symmetry.space_group_name_H-M   'P 1'
#
loop_
_entity.id
_entity.type
_entity.pdbx_description
1 polymer ?
#
loop_
_entity_poly.entity_id
_entity_poly.type
_entity_poly.pdbx_seq_one_letter_code
_entity_poly.pdbx_strand_id
1 'polypeptide(L)'
;MSKLILAVNAGSSSLKFQLIKMPEEKLVTKGVIERIGLSDSIFTIHVNGEKLTDIRDIHNHEEAVNIMLDSFKEHEMIKDITDIQGTGHRVVHGGETFPKSVVVTDEVESQIEELSELAPLHNPANLMGIRAFRKLLPEIPHVAVFDTSFHQTMPEQAYLYSLPYHYYEDYGIRKYGFHGTSHKYVSRRAAQIVGRPIEDLRIISCHIGNGASIAAIDGGESIDTSMGFTPLAGVTMGTRSGNLDPALIPFIMEKTGKTADEVLEILNKESGLLGLTGTSSDLRDLTEEAKHGRQRSRVALDLFASKIHKYIGSYAARMHGVDVIVFTAGIGENSHIIRGKVLRSEERRVG
;
A
#
# COMPACT_ATOMS: atom_id res chain seq x y z
N MET A 1 28.59 -13.57 2.19
CA MET A 1 27.89 -14.23 3.33
C MET A 1 26.44 -13.80 3.30
N SER A 2 25.52 -14.73 3.51
CA SER A 2 24.09 -14.43 3.57
C SER A 2 23.75 -13.64 4.85
N LYS A 3 22.83 -12.69 4.73
CA LYS A 3 22.39 -11.82 5.83
C LYS A 3 20.90 -12.04 6.09
N LEU A 4 20.48 -12.06 7.35
CA LEU A 4 19.07 -12.05 7.72
C LEU A 4 18.60 -10.60 7.87
N ILE A 5 17.60 -10.24 7.10
CA ILE A 5 16.99 -8.91 7.11
C ILE A 5 15.51 -9.04 7.48
N LEU A 6 15.07 -8.20 8.40
CA LEU A 6 13.69 -8.16 8.83
C LEU A 6 12.96 -7.00 8.12
N ALA A 7 11.90 -7.32 7.41
CA ALA A 7 11.00 -6.32 6.81
C ALA A 7 9.74 -6.17 7.67
N VAL A 8 9.40 -4.95 8.02
CA VAL A 8 8.36 -4.62 9.00
C VAL A 8 7.37 -3.61 8.46
N ASN A 9 6.10 -3.84 8.79
CA ASN A 9 5.03 -2.88 8.55
C ASN A 9 4.16 -2.79 9.82
N ALA A 10 4.37 -1.75 10.61
CA ALA A 10 3.62 -1.47 11.82
C ALA A 10 2.40 -0.58 11.51
N GLY A 11 1.23 -1.02 11.90
CA GLY A 11 0.00 -0.24 11.93
C GLY A 11 -0.40 0.10 13.37
N SER A 12 -1.49 0.84 13.58
CA SER A 12 -1.95 1.27 14.91
C SER A 12 -2.20 0.11 15.88
N SER A 13 -2.73 -0.99 15.39
CA SER A 13 -3.03 -2.20 16.17
C SER A 13 -2.51 -3.48 15.52
N SER A 14 -1.50 -3.38 14.66
CA SER A 14 -0.96 -4.55 13.95
C SER A 14 0.51 -4.41 13.64
N LEU A 15 1.20 -5.55 13.57
CA LEU A 15 2.59 -5.66 13.17
C LEU A 15 2.72 -6.80 12.15
N LYS A 16 3.03 -6.49 10.89
CA LYS A 16 3.34 -7.48 9.86
C LYS A 16 4.85 -7.55 9.66
N PHE A 17 5.37 -8.75 9.50
CA PHE A 17 6.80 -8.95 9.34
C PHE A 17 7.15 -10.06 8.37
N GLN A 18 8.36 -9.97 7.81
CA GLN A 18 9.02 -11.03 7.04
C GLN A 18 10.49 -11.07 7.40
N LEU A 19 11.02 -12.26 7.71
CA LEU A 19 12.45 -12.51 7.87
C LEU A 19 12.96 -13.09 6.56
N ILE A 20 13.93 -12.42 5.94
CA ILE A 20 14.39 -12.72 4.58
C ILE A 20 15.91 -12.92 4.60
N LYS A 21 16.38 -13.97 3.95
CA LYS A 21 17.79 -14.22 3.73
C LYS A 21 18.27 -13.57 2.45
N MET A 22 19.21 -12.64 2.57
CA MET A 22 19.76 -11.86 1.47
C MET A 22 21.20 -12.27 1.16
N PRO A 23 21.70 -12.22 -0.08
CA PRO A 23 21.04 -11.70 -1.29
C PRO A 23 20.14 -12.70 -2.00
N GLU A 24 19.95 -13.91 -1.47
CA GLU A 24 19.18 -15.00 -2.10
C GLU A 24 17.68 -14.69 -2.19
N GLU A 25 17.19 -13.60 -1.58
CA GLU A 25 15.80 -13.23 -1.46
C GLU A 25 14.89 -14.36 -0.96
N LYS A 26 15.47 -15.25 -0.12
CA LYS A 26 14.75 -16.42 0.41
C LYS A 26 13.97 -16.04 1.66
N LEU A 27 12.66 -16.18 1.59
CA LEU A 27 11.78 -16.03 2.75
C LEU A 27 12.08 -17.14 3.76
N VAL A 28 12.46 -16.77 4.99
CA VAL A 28 12.64 -17.67 6.13
C VAL A 28 11.31 -17.87 6.83
N THR A 29 10.66 -16.77 7.19
CA THR A 29 9.32 -16.76 7.79
C THR A 29 8.60 -15.45 7.51
N LYS A 30 7.28 -15.48 7.66
CA LYS A 30 6.41 -14.31 7.67
C LYS A 30 5.35 -14.47 8.75
N GLY A 31 4.84 -13.35 9.22
CA GLY A 31 3.76 -13.38 10.20
C GLY A 31 3.06 -12.04 10.35
N VAL A 32 2.06 -12.06 11.20
CA VAL A 32 1.30 -10.88 11.59
C VAL A 32 0.86 -11.01 13.04
N ILE A 33 0.91 -9.89 13.74
CA ILE A 33 0.27 -9.71 15.04
C ILE A 33 -0.85 -8.70 14.83
N GLU A 34 -2.06 -9.07 15.21
CA GLU A 34 -3.27 -8.26 15.03
C GLU A 34 -3.90 -7.96 16.39
N ARG A 35 -4.68 -6.88 16.48
CA ARG A 35 -5.38 -6.43 17.68
C ARG A 35 -4.45 -6.08 18.84
N ILE A 36 -3.24 -5.56 18.55
CA ILE A 36 -2.30 -5.05 19.57
C ILE A 36 -2.98 -3.94 20.36
N GLY A 37 -2.88 -4.00 21.70
CA GLY A 37 -3.53 -3.07 22.62
C GLY A 37 -4.99 -3.40 22.94
N LEU A 38 -5.52 -4.48 22.38
CA LEU A 38 -6.85 -5.01 22.66
C LEU A 38 -6.75 -6.38 23.34
N SER A 39 -7.86 -6.85 23.93
CA SER A 39 -7.96 -8.25 24.36
C SER A 39 -7.95 -9.19 23.15
N ASP A 40 -7.49 -10.42 23.36
CA ASP A 40 -7.45 -11.47 22.34
C ASP A 40 -6.66 -11.05 21.09
N SER A 41 -5.45 -10.54 21.27
CA SER A 41 -4.51 -10.30 20.16
C SER A 41 -4.16 -11.61 19.47
N ILE A 42 -4.03 -11.59 18.16
CA ILE A 42 -3.82 -12.78 17.32
C ILE A 42 -2.41 -12.74 16.77
N PHE A 43 -1.53 -13.61 17.22
CA PHE A 43 -0.21 -13.82 16.64
C PHE A 43 -0.25 -14.98 15.65
N THR A 44 0.08 -14.70 14.42
CA THR A 44 0.20 -15.70 13.35
C THR A 44 1.60 -15.69 12.78
N ILE A 45 2.22 -16.87 12.67
CA ILE A 45 3.55 -17.05 12.08
C ILE A 45 3.57 -18.29 11.18
N HIS A 46 4.38 -18.27 10.13
CA HIS A 46 4.57 -19.42 9.25
C HIS A 46 5.92 -20.10 9.55
N VAL A 47 5.88 -21.36 9.98
CA VAL A 47 7.03 -22.17 10.34
C VAL A 47 7.06 -23.40 9.45
N ASN A 48 8.12 -23.58 8.67
CA ASN A 48 8.30 -24.76 7.78
C ASN A 48 7.09 -25.03 6.85
N GLY A 49 6.40 -23.97 6.42
CA GLY A 49 5.22 -24.07 5.55
C GLY A 49 3.89 -24.20 6.29
N GLU A 50 3.89 -24.44 7.57
CA GLU A 50 2.70 -24.48 8.42
C GLU A 50 2.35 -23.11 9.00
N LYS A 51 1.07 -22.83 9.14
CA LYS A 51 0.56 -21.62 9.78
C LYS A 51 0.25 -21.93 11.24
N LEU A 52 1.01 -21.32 12.14
CA LEU A 52 0.76 -21.37 13.59
C LEU A 52 0.03 -20.10 14.02
N THR A 53 -0.95 -20.25 14.90
CA THR A 53 -1.72 -19.11 15.44
C THR A 53 -1.84 -19.27 16.94
N ASP A 54 -1.56 -18.19 17.66
CA ASP A 54 -1.68 -18.08 19.10
C ASP A 54 -2.52 -16.85 19.46
N ILE A 55 -3.39 -16.98 20.46
CA ILE A 55 -4.26 -15.92 20.95
C ILE A 55 -3.86 -15.60 22.37
N ARG A 56 -3.44 -14.36 22.60
CA ARG A 56 -3.03 -13.85 23.91
C ARG A 56 -3.19 -12.34 23.96
N ASP A 57 -3.20 -11.77 25.16
CA ASP A 57 -3.15 -10.32 25.30
C ASP A 57 -1.75 -9.81 24.94
N ILE A 58 -1.68 -8.78 24.09
CA ILE A 58 -0.46 -8.08 23.70
C ILE A 58 -0.75 -6.59 23.81
N HIS A 59 -0.14 -5.95 24.81
CA HIS A 59 -0.56 -4.61 25.23
C HIS A 59 -0.01 -3.46 24.36
N ASN A 60 1.13 -3.68 23.70
CA ASN A 60 1.80 -2.64 22.89
C ASN A 60 2.75 -3.25 21.84
N HIS A 61 3.28 -2.40 20.99
CA HIS A 61 4.20 -2.82 19.92
C HIS A 61 5.53 -3.37 20.44
N GLU A 62 6.03 -2.88 21.57
CA GLU A 62 7.28 -3.41 22.16
C GLU A 62 7.09 -4.86 22.59
N GLU A 63 5.99 -5.19 23.24
CA GLU A 63 5.63 -6.57 23.60
C GLU A 63 5.43 -7.43 22.35
N ALA A 64 4.78 -6.90 21.31
CA ALA A 64 4.61 -7.60 20.05
C ALA A 64 5.96 -7.95 19.38
N VAL A 65 6.92 -7.04 19.40
CA VAL A 65 8.27 -7.29 18.87
C VAL A 65 9.00 -8.35 19.69
N ASN A 66 8.92 -8.30 21.02
CA ASN A 66 9.53 -9.33 21.88
C ASN A 66 8.97 -10.72 21.59
N ILE A 67 7.63 -10.86 21.53
CA ILE A 67 6.95 -12.13 21.20
C ILE A 67 7.42 -12.66 19.84
N MET A 68 7.52 -11.79 18.84
CA MET A 68 8.03 -12.16 17.51
C MET A 68 9.48 -12.66 17.57
N LEU A 69 10.37 -11.95 18.27
CA LEU A 69 11.79 -12.34 18.41
C LEU A 69 11.95 -13.64 19.18
N ASP A 70 11.18 -13.83 20.24
CA ASP A 70 11.19 -15.08 21.02
C ASP A 70 10.70 -16.27 20.19
N SER A 71 9.65 -16.07 19.37
CA SER A 71 9.18 -17.08 18.44
C SER A 71 10.22 -17.44 17.38
N PHE A 72 11.03 -16.48 16.90
CA PHE A 72 12.13 -16.79 15.97
C PHE A 72 13.18 -17.68 16.60
N LYS A 73 13.49 -17.51 17.90
CA LYS A 73 14.41 -18.37 18.65
C LYS A 73 13.82 -19.75 18.92
N GLU A 74 12.55 -19.78 19.40
CA GLU A 74 11.82 -21.02 19.71
C GLU A 74 11.77 -21.98 18.51
N HIS A 75 11.56 -21.43 17.32
CA HIS A 75 11.50 -22.20 16.07
C HIS A 75 12.84 -22.27 15.32
N GLU A 76 13.95 -21.99 15.99
CA GLU A 76 15.32 -22.11 15.45
C GLU A 76 15.56 -21.33 14.14
N MET A 77 14.81 -20.25 13.89
CA MET A 77 15.01 -19.38 12.74
C MET A 77 16.23 -18.48 12.90
N ILE A 78 16.51 -18.11 14.15
CA ILE A 78 17.72 -17.43 14.61
C ILE A 78 18.23 -18.13 15.87
N LYS A 79 19.53 -18.06 16.11
CA LYS A 79 20.14 -18.54 17.36
C LYS A 79 20.15 -17.43 18.40
N ASP A 80 20.48 -16.25 17.94
CA ASP A 80 20.49 -15.02 18.74
C ASP A 80 19.93 -13.85 17.95
N ILE A 81 19.48 -12.80 18.64
CA ILE A 81 18.95 -11.58 17.99
C ILE A 81 19.99 -10.88 17.10
N THR A 82 21.28 -11.08 17.37
CA THR A 82 22.41 -10.57 16.58
C THR A 82 22.55 -11.24 15.21
N ASP A 83 21.83 -12.33 14.96
CA ASP A 83 21.75 -12.94 13.63
C ASP A 83 20.95 -12.05 12.65
N ILE A 84 20.08 -11.18 13.17
CA ILE A 84 19.37 -10.17 12.38
C ILE A 84 20.34 -9.00 12.13
N GLN A 85 20.62 -8.71 10.87
CA GLN A 85 21.66 -7.76 10.48
C GLN A 85 21.11 -6.43 9.93
N GLY A 86 19.82 -6.25 9.99
CA GLY A 86 19.15 -5.00 9.61
C GLY A 86 17.65 -5.15 9.57
N THR A 87 16.95 -4.03 9.76
CA THR A 87 15.49 -3.96 9.70
C THR A 87 15.05 -2.87 8.74
N GLY A 88 14.17 -3.22 7.81
CA GLY A 88 13.47 -2.27 6.92
C GLY A 88 12.07 -1.98 7.44
N HIS A 89 11.77 -0.72 7.70
CA HIS A 89 10.48 -0.25 8.20
C HIS A 89 9.71 0.46 7.10
N ARG A 90 8.53 -0.01 6.77
CA ARG A 90 7.62 0.74 5.92
C ARG A 90 7.11 1.97 6.67
N VAL A 91 7.21 3.13 6.03
CA VAL A 91 6.60 4.40 6.44
C VAL A 91 5.70 4.88 5.33
N VAL A 92 4.46 5.23 5.65
CA VAL A 92 3.47 5.56 4.61
C VAL A 92 3.81 6.87 3.91
N HIS A 93 4.22 7.91 4.64
CA HIS A 93 4.43 9.22 4.05
C HIS A 93 5.82 9.79 4.37
N GLY A 94 6.58 10.09 3.32
CA GLY A 94 7.90 10.69 3.40
C GLY A 94 7.96 12.18 3.01
N GLY A 95 6.80 12.78 2.68
CA GLY A 95 6.76 14.16 2.19
C GLY A 95 7.63 14.34 0.96
N GLU A 96 8.13 15.55 0.78
CA GLU A 96 9.22 15.86 -0.15
C GLU A 96 10.60 15.66 0.50
N THR A 97 10.63 15.51 1.83
CA THR A 97 11.83 15.34 2.65
C THR A 97 12.58 14.05 2.32
N PHE A 98 11.86 12.97 2.05
CA PHE A 98 12.46 11.65 1.85
C PHE A 98 12.26 11.10 0.43
N PRO A 99 13.11 11.48 -0.55
CA PRO A 99 13.03 10.98 -1.93
C PRO A 99 13.56 9.54 -2.08
N LYS A 100 14.14 8.97 -1.02
CA LYS A 100 14.69 7.60 -0.99
C LYS A 100 14.65 7.04 0.43
N SER A 101 14.88 5.74 0.55
CA SER A 101 15.05 5.08 1.85
C SER A 101 16.27 5.65 2.59
N VAL A 102 16.16 5.79 3.91
CA VAL A 102 17.21 6.36 4.78
C VAL A 102 17.44 5.49 6.01
N VAL A 103 18.66 5.51 6.53
CA VAL A 103 18.95 4.93 7.86
C VAL A 103 18.31 5.81 8.91
N VAL A 104 17.61 5.19 9.85
CA VAL A 104 16.88 5.90 10.91
C VAL A 104 17.87 6.41 11.96
N THR A 105 17.89 7.71 12.14
CA THR A 105 18.54 8.45 13.21
C THR A 105 17.48 9.16 14.04
N ASP A 106 17.86 9.78 15.15
CA ASP A 106 16.92 10.59 15.95
C ASP A 106 16.35 11.76 15.15
N GLU A 107 17.15 12.35 14.26
CA GLU A 107 16.70 13.40 13.34
C GLU A 107 15.65 12.88 12.35
N VAL A 108 15.88 11.69 11.77
CA VAL A 108 14.92 11.05 10.86
C VAL A 108 13.62 10.72 11.59
N GLU A 109 13.66 10.28 12.85
CA GLU A 109 12.45 10.06 13.65
C GLU A 109 11.67 11.38 13.85
N SER A 110 12.35 12.48 14.19
CA SER A 110 11.71 13.80 14.35
C SER A 110 11.05 14.26 13.05
N GLN A 111 11.73 14.10 11.92
CA GLN A 111 11.17 14.44 10.60
C GLN A 111 9.95 13.56 10.22
N ILE A 112 9.96 12.27 10.56
CA ILE A 112 8.79 11.38 10.36
C ILE A 112 7.62 11.82 11.27
N GLU A 113 7.92 12.27 12.49
CA GLU A 113 6.92 12.79 13.42
C GLU A 113 6.27 14.08 12.90
N GLU A 114 7.03 15.03 12.37
CA GLU A 114 6.54 16.24 11.70
C GLU A 114 5.63 15.90 10.50
N LEU A 115 6.03 14.93 9.68
CA LEU A 115 5.24 14.45 8.55
C LEU A 115 3.96 13.70 8.96
N SER A 116 3.71 13.50 10.25
CA SER A 116 2.45 12.92 10.73
C SER A 116 1.24 13.82 10.45
N GLU A 117 1.45 15.12 10.24
CA GLU A 117 0.40 16.03 9.77
C GLU A 117 -0.16 15.60 8.40
N LEU A 118 0.71 15.12 7.49
CA LEU A 118 0.30 14.63 6.17
C LEU A 118 -0.30 13.22 6.20
N ALA A 119 -0.02 12.43 7.23
CA ALA A 119 -0.50 11.05 7.37
C ALA A 119 -0.85 10.69 8.82
N PRO A 120 -1.81 11.39 9.47
CA PRO A 120 -2.09 11.26 10.90
C PRO A 120 -2.57 9.86 11.31
N LEU A 121 -3.16 9.11 10.38
CA LEU A 121 -3.62 7.74 10.63
C LEU A 121 -2.53 6.68 10.48
N HIS A 122 -1.34 7.02 9.95
CA HIS A 122 -0.33 6.04 9.57
C HIS A 122 1.05 6.32 10.16
N ASN A 123 1.62 7.51 9.94
CA ASN A 123 2.99 7.82 10.35
C ASN A 123 3.23 7.67 11.86
N PRO A 124 2.32 8.10 12.77
CA PRO A 124 2.51 7.88 14.20
C PRO A 124 2.66 6.39 14.56
N ALA A 125 1.86 5.52 13.95
CA ALA A 125 1.94 4.08 14.17
C ALA A 125 3.23 3.47 13.58
N ASN A 126 3.65 3.93 12.41
CA ASN A 126 4.92 3.50 11.81
C ASN A 126 6.09 3.89 12.70
N LEU A 127 6.10 5.13 13.23
CA LEU A 127 7.15 5.64 14.12
C LEU A 127 7.18 4.87 15.44
N MET A 128 6.02 4.55 16.03
CA MET A 128 5.92 3.70 17.22
C MET A 128 6.60 2.34 16.98
N GLY A 129 6.35 1.71 15.83
CA GLY A 129 7.01 0.48 15.43
C GLY A 129 8.53 0.66 15.31
N ILE A 130 9.01 1.70 14.63
CA ILE A 130 10.43 2.01 14.50
C ILE A 130 11.09 2.12 15.88
N ARG A 131 10.51 2.91 16.79
CA ARG A 131 11.02 3.13 18.15
C ARG A 131 11.10 1.84 18.96
N ALA A 132 10.09 0.97 18.84
CA ALA A 132 10.08 -0.34 19.51
C ALA A 132 11.24 -1.23 19.01
N PHE A 133 11.46 -1.30 17.71
CA PHE A 133 12.57 -2.07 17.13
C PHE A 133 13.95 -1.49 17.47
N ARG A 134 14.14 -0.17 17.39
CA ARG A 134 15.41 0.48 17.76
C ARG A 134 15.77 0.25 19.23
N LYS A 135 14.78 0.21 20.11
CA LYS A 135 14.98 -0.08 21.54
C LYS A 135 15.44 -1.52 21.79
N LEU A 136 14.87 -2.48 21.06
CA LEU A 136 15.14 -3.91 21.26
C LEU A 136 16.34 -4.43 20.46
N LEU A 137 16.66 -3.78 19.35
CA LEU A 137 17.75 -4.13 18.43
C LEU A 137 18.66 -2.91 18.16
N PRO A 138 19.27 -2.29 19.17
CA PRO A 138 19.99 -1.02 19.03
C PRO A 138 21.25 -1.11 18.16
N GLU A 139 21.84 -2.31 18.04
CA GLU A 139 23.14 -2.51 17.39
C GLU A 139 23.04 -2.73 15.87
N ILE A 140 21.81 -2.85 15.32
CA ILE A 140 21.62 -3.08 13.89
C ILE A 140 21.10 -1.83 13.17
N PRO A 141 21.38 -1.67 11.87
CA PRO A 141 20.79 -0.58 11.11
C PRO A 141 19.28 -0.77 10.92
N HIS A 142 18.53 0.30 11.17
CA HIS A 142 17.12 0.43 10.87
C HIS A 142 16.95 1.35 9.67
N VAL A 143 16.21 0.95 8.66
CA VAL A 143 16.01 1.71 7.41
C VAL A 143 14.54 2.05 7.26
N ALA A 144 14.20 3.32 7.17
CA ALA A 144 12.88 3.78 6.80
C ALA A 144 12.70 3.73 5.27
N VAL A 145 11.61 3.12 4.83
CA VAL A 145 11.25 2.92 3.42
C VAL A 145 9.88 3.54 3.20
N PHE A 146 9.83 4.63 2.42
CA PHE A 146 8.62 5.44 2.28
C PHE A 146 7.81 5.04 1.05
N ASP A 147 6.50 4.89 1.21
CA ASP A 147 5.59 4.56 0.10
C ASP A 147 5.56 5.67 -0.97
N THR A 148 5.82 6.92 -0.57
CA THR A 148 5.80 8.09 -1.45
C THR A 148 7.10 8.30 -2.23
N SER A 149 8.22 7.73 -1.78
CA SER A 149 9.55 8.06 -2.30
C SER A 149 9.74 7.72 -3.79
N PHE A 150 9.17 6.63 -4.26
CA PHE A 150 9.26 6.24 -5.67
C PHE A 150 8.58 7.24 -6.62
N HIS A 151 7.57 7.96 -6.13
CA HIS A 151 6.79 8.93 -6.89
C HIS A 151 7.39 10.35 -6.88
N GLN A 152 8.54 10.55 -6.23
CA GLN A 152 9.21 11.86 -6.20
C GLN A 152 9.81 12.26 -7.58
N THR A 153 9.90 11.32 -8.52
CA THR A 153 10.33 11.57 -9.90
C THR A 153 9.22 12.13 -10.80
N MET A 154 7.98 12.26 -10.28
CA MET A 154 6.88 12.86 -11.05
C MET A 154 7.19 14.32 -11.40
N PRO A 155 6.98 14.74 -12.67
CA PRO A 155 7.14 16.13 -13.08
C PRO A 155 5.99 17.01 -12.51
N GLU A 156 6.22 18.33 -12.45
CA GLU A 156 5.29 19.30 -11.85
C GLU A 156 3.86 19.17 -12.36
N GLN A 157 3.66 19.04 -13.66
CA GLN A 157 2.34 18.90 -14.26
C GLN A 157 1.63 17.58 -13.89
N ALA A 158 2.34 16.64 -13.24
CA ALA A 158 1.74 15.41 -12.73
C ALA A 158 1.39 15.51 -11.25
N TYR A 159 2.19 16.21 -10.45
CA TYR A 159 1.97 16.27 -9.02
C TYR A 159 1.17 17.49 -8.55
N LEU A 160 1.16 18.60 -9.28
CA LEU A 160 0.39 19.79 -8.92
C LEU A 160 -1.11 19.55 -9.09
N TYR A 161 -1.87 20.10 -8.16
CA TYR A 161 -3.31 20.28 -8.31
C TYR A 161 -3.60 21.65 -8.93
N SER A 162 -4.68 21.77 -9.71
CA SER A 162 -5.15 23.04 -10.27
C SER A 162 -5.81 23.91 -9.19
N LEU A 163 -5.05 24.21 -8.14
CA LEU A 163 -5.40 25.08 -7.01
C LEU A 163 -4.51 26.33 -7.06
N PRO A 164 -4.86 27.41 -6.31
CA PRO A 164 -3.93 28.52 -6.13
C PRO A 164 -2.56 28.03 -5.68
N TYR A 165 -1.50 28.47 -6.38
CA TYR A 165 -0.16 27.88 -6.27
C TYR A 165 0.42 27.96 -4.86
N HIS A 166 0.07 29.00 -4.08
CA HIS A 166 0.52 29.15 -2.69
C HIS A 166 0.09 27.98 -1.78
N TYR A 167 -0.98 27.22 -2.09
CA TYR A 167 -1.32 26.01 -1.32
C TYR A 167 -0.26 24.93 -1.45
N TYR A 168 0.44 24.87 -2.59
CA TYR A 168 1.59 24.00 -2.71
C TYR A 168 2.80 24.55 -1.95
N GLU A 169 3.11 25.85 -2.12
CA GLU A 169 4.28 26.48 -1.49
C GLU A 169 4.19 26.50 0.04
N ASP A 170 3.03 26.87 0.59
CA ASP A 170 2.85 27.08 2.03
C ASP A 170 2.54 25.77 2.79
N TYR A 171 1.86 24.81 2.15
CA TYR A 171 1.30 23.63 2.82
C TYR A 171 1.71 22.30 2.17
N GLY A 172 2.52 22.29 1.13
CA GLY A 172 2.91 21.07 0.43
C GLY A 172 1.73 20.32 -0.21
N ILE A 173 0.65 21.03 -0.61
CA ILE A 173 -0.52 20.40 -1.21
C ILE A 173 -0.21 20.01 -2.64
N ARG A 174 0.16 18.74 -2.80
CA ARG A 174 0.48 18.10 -4.08
C ARG A 174 0.09 16.63 -4.07
N LYS A 175 0.11 15.99 -5.24
CA LYS A 175 0.04 14.53 -5.34
C LYS A 175 1.38 13.95 -4.89
N TYR A 176 1.34 13.06 -3.89
CA TYR A 176 2.49 12.29 -3.42
C TYR A 176 2.49 10.88 -4.02
N GLY A 177 1.33 10.22 -4.04
CA GLY A 177 1.22 8.83 -4.44
C GLY A 177 1.70 7.87 -3.35
N PHE A 178 1.25 6.61 -3.42
CA PHE A 178 1.56 5.59 -2.41
C PHE A 178 1.81 4.24 -3.09
N HIS A 179 2.10 3.21 -2.29
CA HIS A 179 2.55 1.89 -2.77
C HIS A 179 3.83 1.95 -3.62
N GLY A 180 4.61 3.02 -3.50
CA GLY A 180 5.80 3.25 -4.31
C GLY A 180 6.82 2.13 -4.20
N THR A 181 7.00 1.54 -3.02
CA THR A 181 7.88 0.37 -2.82
C THR A 181 7.43 -0.82 -3.68
N SER A 182 6.12 -1.08 -3.75
CA SER A 182 5.57 -2.13 -4.59
C SER A 182 5.75 -1.81 -6.08
N HIS A 183 5.35 -0.62 -6.52
CA HIS A 183 5.50 -0.20 -7.92
C HIS A 183 6.94 -0.27 -8.40
N LYS A 184 7.89 0.18 -7.59
CA LYS A 184 9.33 0.11 -7.86
C LYS A 184 9.84 -1.34 -7.99
N TYR A 185 9.42 -2.22 -7.07
CA TYR A 185 9.85 -3.62 -7.09
C TYR A 185 9.30 -4.36 -8.30
N VAL A 186 7.98 -4.29 -8.52
CA VAL A 186 7.35 -5.06 -9.60
C VAL A 186 7.75 -4.56 -11.00
N SER A 187 8.03 -3.27 -11.18
CA SER A 187 8.52 -2.74 -12.46
C SER A 187 9.92 -3.28 -12.81
N ARG A 188 10.83 -3.32 -11.84
CA ARG A 188 12.16 -3.92 -12.00
C ARG A 188 12.07 -5.41 -12.26
N ARG A 189 11.19 -6.10 -11.53
CA ARG A 189 10.97 -7.54 -11.73
C ARG A 189 10.37 -7.83 -13.11
N ALA A 190 9.46 -7.00 -13.59
CA ALA A 190 8.89 -7.11 -14.93
C ALA A 190 9.96 -6.96 -16.01
N ALA A 191 10.85 -5.97 -15.90
CA ALA A 191 11.98 -5.77 -16.81
C ALA A 191 12.89 -7.01 -16.89
N GLN A 192 13.21 -7.62 -15.74
CA GLN A 192 13.98 -8.88 -15.67
C GLN A 192 13.26 -10.04 -16.37
N ILE A 193 11.94 -10.19 -16.17
CA ILE A 193 11.14 -11.26 -16.80
C ILE A 193 11.06 -11.09 -18.31
N VAL A 194 10.89 -9.84 -18.78
CA VAL A 194 10.83 -9.51 -20.20
C VAL A 194 12.22 -9.58 -20.86
N GLY A 195 13.29 -9.53 -20.06
CA GLY A 195 14.68 -9.58 -20.56
C GLY A 195 15.12 -8.30 -21.28
N ARG A 196 14.55 -7.14 -20.89
CA ARG A 196 14.90 -5.82 -21.46
C ARG A 196 15.36 -4.88 -20.33
N PRO A 197 16.29 -3.95 -20.61
CA PRO A 197 16.63 -2.88 -19.66
C PRO A 197 15.39 -2.08 -19.27
N ILE A 198 15.27 -1.73 -17.99
CA ILE A 198 14.10 -1.00 -17.51
C ILE A 198 14.02 0.42 -18.12
N GLU A 199 15.17 0.97 -18.48
CA GLU A 199 15.32 2.26 -19.13
C GLU A 199 14.64 2.33 -20.52
N ASP A 200 14.41 1.17 -21.14
CA ASP A 200 13.78 1.04 -22.46
C ASP A 200 12.29 0.69 -22.37
N LEU A 201 11.72 0.69 -21.17
CA LEU A 201 10.35 0.17 -20.94
C LEU A 201 9.40 1.26 -20.41
N ARG A 202 8.21 1.27 -21.02
CA ARG A 202 7.03 2.00 -20.51
C ARG A 202 6.12 0.98 -19.81
N ILE A 203 6.01 1.09 -18.51
CA ILE A 203 5.34 0.10 -17.67
C ILE A 203 4.14 0.74 -16.97
N ILE A 204 2.99 0.09 -17.03
CA ILE A 204 1.85 0.41 -16.15
C ILE A 204 1.77 -0.64 -15.06
N SER A 205 1.96 -0.21 -13.82
CA SER A 205 1.89 -1.08 -12.66
C SER A 205 0.55 -0.91 -11.95
N CYS A 206 -0.21 -2.00 -11.87
CA CYS A 206 -1.52 -2.08 -11.23
C CYS A 206 -1.39 -2.84 -9.90
N HIS A 207 -1.18 -2.10 -8.79
CA HIS A 207 -1.22 -2.65 -7.44
C HIS A 207 -2.68 -2.70 -6.97
N ILE A 208 -3.28 -3.88 -6.99
CA ILE A 208 -4.71 -4.06 -6.73
C ILE A 208 -4.90 -5.00 -5.53
N GLY A 209 -5.13 -4.38 -4.38
CA GLY A 209 -5.49 -5.03 -3.11
C GLY A 209 -6.77 -4.42 -2.53
N ASN A 210 -6.95 -4.46 -1.21
CA ASN A 210 -8.01 -3.71 -0.55
C ASN A 210 -7.82 -2.19 -0.75
N GLY A 211 -6.56 -1.69 -0.64
CA GLY A 211 -6.13 -0.43 -1.25
C GLY A 211 -5.61 -0.71 -2.67
N ALA A 212 -5.87 0.18 -3.62
CA ALA A 212 -5.44 0.02 -4.99
C ALA A 212 -4.87 1.31 -5.58
N SER A 213 -3.80 1.17 -6.35
CA SER A 213 -3.20 2.26 -7.11
C SER A 213 -2.63 1.78 -8.45
N ILE A 214 -2.62 2.68 -9.41
CA ILE A 214 -2.05 2.47 -10.72
C ILE A 214 -0.92 3.47 -10.89
N ALA A 215 0.23 3.07 -11.41
CA ALA A 215 1.36 3.95 -11.67
C ALA A 215 1.83 3.84 -13.12
N ALA A 216 2.14 4.98 -13.72
CA ALA A 216 2.83 5.09 -14.99
C ALA A 216 4.34 5.18 -14.72
N ILE A 217 5.10 4.29 -15.31
CA ILE A 217 6.55 4.18 -15.10
C ILE A 217 7.21 4.19 -16.47
N ASP A 218 8.05 5.19 -16.70
CA ASP A 218 8.80 5.36 -17.94
C ASP A 218 10.29 5.37 -17.64
N GLY A 219 11.05 4.52 -18.30
CA GLY A 219 12.49 4.40 -18.05
C GLY A 219 12.85 4.01 -16.62
N GLY A 220 11.94 3.36 -15.87
CA GLY A 220 12.15 2.98 -14.49
C GLY A 220 11.76 4.05 -13.43
N GLU A 221 11.31 5.22 -13.87
CA GLU A 221 10.87 6.33 -13.03
C GLU A 221 9.35 6.48 -13.02
N SER A 222 8.78 6.80 -11.88
CA SER A 222 7.35 7.11 -11.77
C SER A 222 7.06 8.47 -12.38
N ILE A 223 6.23 8.53 -13.42
CA ILE A 223 5.84 9.78 -14.07
C ILE A 223 4.41 10.21 -13.75
N ASP A 224 3.59 9.31 -13.22
CA ASP A 224 2.27 9.58 -12.66
C ASP A 224 1.78 8.42 -11.81
N THR A 225 0.83 8.69 -10.90
CA THR A 225 0.16 7.67 -10.09
C THR A 225 -1.26 8.07 -9.76
N SER A 226 -2.12 7.09 -9.49
CA SER A 226 -3.54 7.33 -9.28
C SER A 226 -3.90 7.85 -7.89
N MET A 227 -3.17 7.45 -6.83
CA MET A 227 -3.34 8.04 -5.50
C MET A 227 -2.80 9.46 -5.49
N GLY A 228 -3.38 10.31 -4.64
CA GLY A 228 -3.15 11.74 -4.64
C GLY A 228 -2.35 12.24 -3.45
N PHE A 229 -2.83 13.33 -2.85
CA PHE A 229 -2.35 13.88 -1.58
C PHE A 229 -2.49 12.84 -0.46
N THR A 230 -3.58 12.07 -0.48
CA THR A 230 -3.84 10.94 0.43
C THR A 230 -4.06 9.65 -0.36
N PRO A 231 -4.06 8.48 0.31
CA PRO A 231 -4.40 7.20 -0.32
C PRO A 231 -5.89 7.04 -0.67
N LEU A 232 -6.73 8.06 -0.46
CA LEU A 232 -8.16 8.05 -0.79
C LEU A 232 -8.40 8.22 -2.28
N ALA A 233 -7.64 9.12 -2.94
CA ALA A 233 -7.81 9.44 -4.35
C ALA A 233 -7.46 8.27 -5.27
N GLY A 234 -7.93 8.32 -6.51
CA GLY A 234 -7.63 7.37 -7.57
C GLY A 234 -8.80 6.47 -7.93
N VAL A 235 -8.51 5.18 -8.06
CA VAL A 235 -9.51 4.16 -8.40
C VAL A 235 -10.42 3.82 -7.22
N THR A 236 -11.60 3.29 -7.49
CA THR A 236 -12.45 2.66 -6.46
C THR A 236 -11.68 1.53 -5.78
N MET A 237 -11.80 1.40 -4.47
CA MET A 237 -11.11 0.40 -3.66
C MET A 237 -12.11 -0.45 -2.86
N GLY A 238 -11.65 -1.31 -1.99
CA GLY A 238 -12.54 -2.13 -1.15
C GLY A 238 -13.52 -1.31 -0.33
N THR A 239 -13.01 -0.30 0.39
CA THR A 239 -13.81 0.58 1.27
C THR A 239 -13.66 2.07 0.94
N ARG A 240 -12.71 2.46 0.08
CA ARG A 240 -12.45 3.86 -0.30
C ARG A 240 -13.14 4.19 -1.62
N SER A 241 -13.69 5.41 -1.68
CA SER A 241 -14.42 5.87 -2.85
C SER A 241 -13.58 6.02 -4.13
N GLY A 242 -12.28 6.35 -3.98
CA GLY A 242 -11.50 6.90 -5.08
C GLY A 242 -11.96 8.31 -5.44
N ASN A 243 -11.61 8.76 -6.65
CA ASN A 243 -11.96 10.09 -7.13
C ASN A 243 -13.48 10.29 -7.24
N LEU A 244 -13.93 11.43 -6.72
CA LEU A 244 -15.30 11.91 -6.79
C LEU A 244 -15.30 13.42 -7.09
N ASP A 245 -16.48 13.99 -7.37
CA ASP A 245 -16.66 15.44 -7.47
C ASP A 245 -16.59 16.05 -6.06
N PRO A 246 -15.67 17.01 -5.80
CA PRO A 246 -15.54 17.66 -4.49
C PRO A 246 -16.82 18.30 -3.96
N ALA A 247 -17.73 18.74 -4.84
CA ALA A 247 -19.02 19.32 -4.46
C ALA A 247 -19.96 18.34 -3.74
N LEU A 248 -19.68 17.03 -3.85
CA LEU A 248 -20.41 16.02 -3.10
C LEU A 248 -20.19 16.11 -1.59
N ILE A 249 -19.02 16.59 -1.15
CA ILE A 249 -18.72 16.69 0.29
C ILE A 249 -19.69 17.64 0.99
N PRO A 250 -19.77 18.94 0.63
CA PRO A 250 -20.72 19.85 1.28
C PRO A 250 -22.18 19.44 1.03
N PHE A 251 -22.51 18.84 -0.11
CA PHE A 251 -23.86 18.34 -0.37
C PHE A 251 -24.26 17.22 0.60
N ILE A 252 -23.37 16.25 0.86
CA ILE A 252 -23.63 15.18 1.83
C ILE A 252 -23.74 15.75 3.25
N MET A 253 -22.86 16.69 3.62
CA MET A 253 -22.93 17.37 4.91
C MET A 253 -24.30 18.02 5.13
N GLU A 254 -24.80 18.78 4.14
CA GLU A 254 -26.10 19.41 4.18
C GLU A 254 -27.27 18.40 4.33
N LYS A 255 -27.20 17.30 3.57
CA LYS A 255 -28.29 16.29 3.57
C LYS A 255 -28.30 15.40 4.82
N THR A 256 -27.15 15.20 5.45
CA THR A 256 -27.01 14.23 6.56
C THR A 256 -26.74 14.87 7.92
N GLY A 257 -26.41 16.17 7.96
CA GLY A 257 -25.98 16.87 9.17
C GLY A 257 -24.57 16.46 9.67
N LYS A 258 -23.81 15.70 8.86
CA LYS A 258 -22.46 15.24 9.22
C LYS A 258 -21.42 16.35 9.05
N THR A 259 -20.36 16.27 9.84
CA THR A 259 -19.18 17.12 9.69
C THR A 259 -18.32 16.68 8.50
N ALA A 260 -17.35 17.50 8.11
CA ALA A 260 -16.42 17.17 7.03
C ALA A 260 -15.60 15.91 7.37
N ASP A 261 -15.16 15.76 8.62
CA ASP A 261 -14.38 14.61 9.08
C ASP A 261 -15.22 13.31 9.02
N GLU A 262 -16.49 13.36 9.44
CA GLU A 262 -17.39 12.21 9.34
C GLU A 262 -17.66 11.80 7.88
N VAL A 263 -17.81 12.79 6.97
CA VAL A 263 -17.94 12.49 5.53
C VAL A 263 -16.65 11.89 5.00
N LEU A 264 -15.50 12.41 5.40
CA LEU A 264 -14.19 11.87 5.00
C LEU A 264 -13.98 10.43 5.52
N GLU A 265 -14.48 10.13 6.72
CA GLU A 265 -14.47 8.77 7.27
C GLU A 265 -15.33 7.81 6.43
N ILE A 266 -16.54 8.23 6.03
CA ILE A 266 -17.39 7.46 5.12
C ILE A 266 -16.68 7.18 3.80
N LEU A 267 -16.01 8.20 3.22
CA LEU A 267 -15.27 8.04 1.96
C LEU A 267 -14.09 7.05 2.08
N ASN A 268 -13.50 6.93 3.26
CA ASN A 268 -12.37 6.03 3.52
C ASN A 268 -12.80 4.61 3.94
N LYS A 269 -13.88 4.45 4.71
CA LYS A 269 -14.20 3.19 5.38
C LYS A 269 -15.52 2.55 4.94
N GLU A 270 -16.46 3.32 4.43
CA GLU A 270 -17.83 2.86 4.15
C GLU A 270 -18.22 3.00 2.66
N SER A 271 -17.27 3.38 1.83
CA SER A 271 -17.45 3.59 0.38
C SER A 271 -16.87 2.44 -0.44
N GLY A 272 -16.46 2.70 -1.66
CA GLY A 272 -15.86 1.71 -2.54
C GLY A 272 -16.79 0.55 -2.86
N LEU A 273 -16.21 -0.65 -2.96
CA LEU A 273 -16.99 -1.88 -3.23
C LEU A 273 -18.01 -2.15 -2.12
N LEU A 274 -17.61 -1.97 -0.85
CA LEU A 274 -18.47 -2.13 0.30
C LEU A 274 -19.69 -1.18 0.21
N GLY A 275 -19.47 0.10 -0.02
CA GLY A 275 -20.53 1.10 -0.10
C GLY A 275 -21.48 0.85 -1.27
N LEU A 276 -20.97 0.46 -2.43
CA LEU A 276 -21.75 0.14 -3.62
C LEU A 276 -22.66 -1.07 -3.42
N THR A 277 -22.16 -2.12 -2.75
CA THR A 277 -22.88 -3.38 -2.60
C THR A 277 -23.68 -3.46 -1.30
N GLY A 278 -23.19 -2.84 -0.24
CA GLY A 278 -23.75 -2.91 1.10
C GLY A 278 -23.54 -4.27 1.79
N THR A 279 -22.65 -5.13 1.28
CA THR A 279 -22.45 -6.49 1.80
C THR A 279 -20.99 -6.81 2.11
N SER A 280 -20.09 -6.62 1.16
CA SER A 280 -18.69 -6.99 1.31
C SER A 280 -17.77 -6.06 0.53
N SER A 281 -16.54 -5.91 1.01
CA SER A 281 -15.42 -5.33 0.27
C SER A 281 -14.58 -6.40 -0.43
N ASP A 282 -14.84 -7.69 -0.17
CA ASP A 282 -14.09 -8.82 -0.72
C ASP A 282 -14.59 -9.17 -2.12
N LEU A 283 -13.71 -9.08 -3.10
CA LEU A 283 -14.03 -9.40 -4.49
C LEU A 283 -14.45 -10.87 -4.71
N ARG A 284 -14.06 -11.78 -3.83
CA ARG A 284 -14.46 -13.18 -3.90
C ARG A 284 -15.96 -13.31 -3.63
N ASP A 285 -16.42 -12.67 -2.54
CA ASP A 285 -17.83 -12.64 -2.16
C ASP A 285 -18.67 -11.98 -3.25
N LEU A 286 -18.23 -10.81 -3.73
CA LEU A 286 -18.93 -10.06 -4.76
C LEU A 286 -18.99 -10.77 -6.10
N THR A 287 -17.94 -11.54 -6.44
CA THR A 287 -17.93 -12.38 -7.65
C THR A 287 -18.95 -13.49 -7.55
N GLU A 288 -19.08 -14.13 -6.38
CA GLU A 288 -20.05 -15.18 -6.16
C GLU A 288 -21.48 -14.63 -6.14
N GLU A 289 -21.71 -13.50 -5.46
CA GLU A 289 -23.00 -12.80 -5.49
C GLU A 289 -23.44 -12.41 -6.92
N ALA A 290 -22.49 -11.92 -7.74
CA ALA A 290 -22.77 -11.57 -9.14
C ALA A 290 -23.15 -12.77 -10.00
N LYS A 291 -22.51 -13.94 -9.79
CA LYS A 291 -22.89 -15.21 -10.45
C LYS A 291 -24.32 -15.64 -10.08
N HIS A 292 -24.72 -15.42 -8.84
CA HIS A 292 -26.08 -15.68 -8.36
C HIS A 292 -27.11 -14.58 -8.74
N GLY A 293 -26.73 -13.67 -9.65
CA GLY A 293 -27.65 -12.68 -10.23
C GLY A 293 -27.78 -11.38 -9.45
N ARG A 294 -26.96 -11.14 -8.42
CA ARG A 294 -27.03 -9.89 -7.67
C ARG A 294 -26.51 -8.71 -8.51
N GLN A 295 -27.45 -7.88 -8.96
CA GLN A 295 -27.19 -6.75 -9.85
C GLN A 295 -26.14 -5.76 -9.28
N ARG A 296 -26.28 -5.36 -8.00
CA ARG A 296 -25.36 -4.38 -7.39
C ARG A 296 -23.92 -4.88 -7.34
N SER A 297 -23.69 -6.16 -7.06
CA SER A 297 -22.35 -6.77 -7.04
C SER A 297 -21.77 -6.83 -8.45
N ARG A 298 -22.55 -7.15 -9.48
CA ARG A 298 -22.12 -7.10 -10.88
C ARG A 298 -21.69 -5.68 -11.29
N VAL A 299 -22.54 -4.67 -11.00
CA VAL A 299 -22.25 -3.27 -11.33
C VAL A 299 -21.00 -2.79 -10.58
N ALA A 300 -20.82 -3.17 -9.31
CA ALA A 300 -19.64 -2.82 -8.53
C ALA A 300 -18.35 -3.38 -9.13
N LEU A 301 -18.35 -4.65 -9.57
CA LEU A 301 -17.22 -5.28 -10.25
C LEU A 301 -16.90 -4.60 -11.60
N ASP A 302 -17.92 -4.26 -12.37
CA ASP A 302 -17.76 -3.59 -13.66
C ASP A 302 -17.22 -2.17 -13.47
N LEU A 303 -17.75 -1.42 -12.50
CA LEU A 303 -17.27 -0.09 -12.13
C LEU A 303 -15.81 -0.13 -11.68
N PHE A 304 -15.45 -1.08 -10.81
CA PHE A 304 -14.10 -1.25 -10.33
C PHE A 304 -13.11 -1.49 -11.49
N ALA A 305 -13.42 -2.43 -12.36
CA ALA A 305 -12.61 -2.71 -13.53
C ALA A 305 -12.50 -1.50 -14.49
N SER A 306 -13.63 -0.82 -14.73
CA SER A 306 -13.70 0.38 -15.60
C SER A 306 -12.82 1.53 -15.07
N LYS A 307 -12.79 1.75 -13.74
CA LYS A 307 -11.91 2.78 -13.15
C LYS A 307 -10.44 2.47 -13.36
N ILE A 308 -10.03 1.21 -13.24
CA ILE A 308 -8.65 0.78 -13.49
C ILE A 308 -8.32 0.90 -14.98
N HIS A 309 -9.21 0.43 -15.86
CA HIS A 309 -9.06 0.53 -17.31
C HIS A 309 -8.87 1.99 -17.77
N LYS A 310 -9.64 2.92 -17.19
CA LYS A 310 -9.50 4.36 -17.46
C LYS A 310 -8.11 4.88 -17.16
N TYR A 311 -7.51 4.49 -16.03
CA TYR A 311 -6.15 4.88 -15.69
C TYR A 311 -5.11 4.26 -16.62
N ILE A 312 -5.27 2.99 -17.00
CA ILE A 312 -4.39 2.34 -17.98
C ILE A 312 -4.42 3.11 -19.31
N GLY A 313 -5.61 3.45 -19.82
CA GLY A 313 -5.75 4.23 -21.05
C GLY A 313 -5.11 5.61 -20.97
N SER A 314 -5.34 6.32 -19.86
CA SER A 314 -4.74 7.63 -19.60
C SER A 314 -3.21 7.57 -19.56
N TYR A 315 -2.65 6.58 -18.89
CA TYR A 315 -1.20 6.42 -18.74
C TYR A 315 -0.54 5.92 -20.02
N ALA A 316 -1.21 5.05 -20.78
CA ALA A 316 -0.74 4.64 -22.11
C ALA A 316 -0.65 5.85 -23.06
N ALA A 317 -1.65 6.74 -23.03
CA ALA A 317 -1.62 7.97 -23.81
C ALA A 317 -0.49 8.91 -23.36
N ARG A 318 -0.31 9.08 -22.02
CA ARG A 318 0.74 9.93 -21.45
C ARG A 318 2.15 9.49 -21.81
N MET A 319 2.39 8.17 -21.86
CA MET A 319 3.67 7.58 -22.21
C MET A 319 3.86 7.34 -23.72
N HIS A 320 2.88 7.75 -24.56
CA HIS A 320 2.88 7.46 -25.99
C HIS A 320 2.99 5.96 -26.32
N GLY A 321 2.37 5.13 -25.50
CA GLY A 321 2.32 3.67 -25.61
C GLY A 321 2.62 2.98 -24.29
N VAL A 322 2.59 1.66 -24.31
CA VAL A 322 2.91 0.80 -23.16
C VAL A 322 3.58 -0.48 -23.66
N ASP A 323 4.66 -0.88 -22.99
CA ASP A 323 5.36 -2.13 -23.30
C ASP A 323 4.91 -3.26 -22.39
N VAL A 324 4.63 -2.95 -21.10
CA VAL A 324 4.27 -3.96 -20.09
C VAL A 324 3.18 -3.44 -19.17
N ILE A 325 2.18 -4.27 -18.88
CA ILE A 325 1.20 -4.03 -17.80
C ILE A 325 1.42 -5.11 -16.73
N VAL A 326 1.64 -4.67 -15.50
CA VAL A 326 1.89 -5.54 -14.34
C VAL A 326 0.70 -5.51 -13.40
N PHE A 327 0.22 -6.67 -12.99
CA PHE A 327 -0.78 -6.83 -11.93
C PHE A 327 -0.14 -7.44 -10.70
N THR A 328 -0.29 -6.78 -9.55
CA THR A 328 0.26 -7.21 -8.26
C THR A 328 -0.71 -6.98 -7.11
N ALA A 329 -0.33 -7.37 -5.93
CA ALA A 329 -1.13 -7.43 -4.72
C ALA A 329 -2.28 -8.46 -4.80
N GLY A 330 -2.98 -8.64 -3.68
CA GLY A 330 -3.86 -9.78 -3.49
C GLY A 330 -4.92 -9.99 -4.57
N ILE A 331 -5.56 -8.92 -5.05
CA ILE A 331 -6.56 -8.99 -6.12
C ILE A 331 -5.87 -9.10 -7.49
N GLY A 332 -4.84 -8.27 -7.72
CA GLY A 332 -4.13 -8.24 -9.00
C GLY A 332 -3.52 -9.59 -9.36
N GLU A 333 -2.96 -10.30 -8.40
CA GLU A 333 -2.34 -11.61 -8.59
C GLU A 333 -3.38 -12.74 -8.71
N ASN A 334 -4.42 -12.73 -7.86
CA ASN A 334 -5.28 -13.89 -7.69
C ASN A 334 -6.60 -13.82 -8.48
N SER A 335 -7.04 -12.64 -8.96
CA SER A 335 -8.31 -12.52 -9.69
C SER A 335 -8.13 -12.43 -11.20
N HIS A 336 -8.15 -13.58 -11.88
CA HIS A 336 -8.16 -13.62 -13.35
C HIS A 336 -9.40 -12.92 -13.95
N ILE A 337 -10.53 -12.93 -13.23
CA ILE A 337 -11.78 -12.29 -13.65
C ILE A 337 -11.57 -10.77 -13.75
N ILE A 338 -10.97 -10.15 -12.74
CA ILE A 338 -10.71 -8.70 -12.73
C ILE A 338 -9.69 -8.35 -13.80
N ARG A 339 -8.56 -9.08 -13.90
CA ARG A 339 -7.58 -8.85 -14.98
C ARG A 339 -8.23 -8.92 -16.36
N GLY A 340 -9.08 -9.94 -16.58
CA GLY A 340 -9.84 -10.08 -17.82
C GLY A 340 -10.78 -8.92 -18.10
N LYS A 341 -11.53 -8.43 -17.10
CA LYS A 341 -12.41 -7.26 -17.24
C LYS A 341 -11.64 -5.96 -17.50
N VAL A 342 -10.50 -5.79 -16.85
CA VAL A 342 -9.63 -4.60 -17.00
C VAL A 342 -8.99 -4.54 -18.37
N LEU A 343 -8.54 -5.67 -18.92
CA LEU A 343 -7.82 -5.73 -20.20
C LEU A 343 -8.72 -5.89 -21.42
N ARG A 344 -9.95 -6.36 -21.23
CA ARG A 344 -10.91 -6.39 -22.33
C ARG A 344 -11.37 -4.97 -22.62
N SER A 345 -10.78 -4.35 -23.66
CA SER A 345 -11.53 -3.35 -24.41
C SER A 345 -12.87 -4.00 -24.77
N GLU A 346 -13.99 -3.30 -24.59
CA GLU A 346 -15.26 -3.76 -25.14
C GLU A 346 -15.02 -3.97 -26.62
N GLU A 347 -14.80 -5.21 -27.04
CA GLU A 347 -15.08 -5.61 -28.40
C GLU A 347 -16.57 -5.36 -28.55
N ARG A 348 -16.93 -4.19 -29.10
CA ARG A 348 -18.23 -4.00 -29.67
C ARG A 348 -18.39 -5.13 -30.67
N ARG A 349 -19.17 -6.13 -30.31
CA ARG A 349 -19.76 -7.02 -31.29
C ARG A 349 -20.64 -6.09 -32.16
N VAL A 350 -20.04 -5.61 -33.23
CA VAL A 350 -20.78 -5.06 -34.36
C VAL A 350 -21.39 -6.30 -34.99
N GLY A 351 -22.66 -6.59 -34.62
CA GLY A 351 -23.48 -7.58 -35.25
C GLY A 351 -24.00 -7.06 -36.57
#